data_e57cefebb4a1c7fa544aee670a594541
#
_entry.id   e57cefebb4a1c7fa544aee670a594541
#
_cell.length_a   1.000
_cell.length_b   1.000
_cell.length_c   1.000
_cell.angle_alpha   90.00
_cell.angle_beta   90.00
_cell.angle_gamma   90.00
#
_symmetry.space_group_name_H-M   'P 1'
#
loop_
_entity.id
_entity.type
_entity.pdbx_description
1 polymer ?
#
loop_
_entity_poly.entity_id
_entity_poly.type
_entity_poly.pdbx_seq_one_letter_code
_entity_poly.pdbx_strand_id
1 'polypeptide(L)'
;MTHNAKSATGLKETLIQELLALLEGGNAHATFEAAVKDFPAKLRGEVPEGLPYSAWQIVEHLRITQRDILEFTDNKAGGYREIKWPDDYWTKDPAPPSEAAWEHAIREIHADRKLFEKILKESDDKSLTEPFPWGDGQTLLREALLIADHNSYHTGELIVLRRLLGAWKK
;
A
#
# COMPACT_ATOMS: atom_id res chain seq x y z
N MET A 1 -19.37 -9.05 42.44
CA MET A 1 -18.58 -9.34 41.25
C MET A 1 -19.30 -8.78 40.06
N THR A 2 -18.97 -7.55 39.67
CA THR A 2 -19.59 -6.86 38.52
C THR A 2 -18.88 -7.35 37.26
N HIS A 3 -19.52 -8.21 36.48
CA HIS A 3 -19.11 -8.54 35.15
C HIS A 3 -19.21 -7.25 34.30
N ASN A 4 -18.05 -6.68 33.99
CA ASN A 4 -17.94 -5.62 33.00
C ASN A 4 -18.20 -6.26 31.63
N ALA A 5 -19.46 -6.19 31.15
CA ALA A 5 -19.79 -6.59 29.79
C ALA A 5 -19.02 -5.62 28.87
N LYS A 6 -17.98 -6.10 28.21
CA LYS A 6 -17.40 -5.40 27.05
C LYS A 6 -18.56 -5.21 26.08
N SER A 7 -18.92 -3.95 25.83
CA SER A 7 -19.86 -3.61 24.76
C SER A 7 -19.39 -4.31 23.48
N ALA A 8 -20.27 -5.06 22.85
CA ALA A 8 -19.95 -5.69 21.58
C ALA A 8 -19.60 -4.58 20.58
N THR A 9 -18.39 -4.63 20.03
CA THR A 9 -17.94 -3.72 18.97
C THR A 9 -18.90 -3.86 17.80
N GLY A 10 -19.40 -2.75 17.25
CA GLY A 10 -20.31 -2.78 16.10
C GLY A 10 -19.63 -3.37 14.85
N LEU A 11 -20.43 -3.80 13.88
CA LEU A 11 -19.92 -4.39 12.63
C LEU A 11 -18.92 -3.44 11.93
N LYS A 12 -19.27 -2.16 11.85
CA LYS A 12 -18.41 -1.14 11.23
C LYS A 12 -17.05 -1.02 11.94
N GLU A 13 -17.07 -0.88 13.25
CA GLU A 13 -15.85 -0.75 14.05
C GLU A 13 -14.95 -1.98 13.89
N THR A 14 -15.55 -3.17 13.87
CA THR A 14 -14.81 -4.42 13.62
C THR A 14 -14.22 -4.41 12.21
N LEU A 15 -15.01 -4.07 11.19
CA LEU A 15 -14.54 -4.01 9.81
C LEU A 15 -13.40 -3.03 9.61
N ILE A 16 -13.50 -1.82 10.19
CA ILE A 16 -12.41 -0.83 10.13
C ILE A 16 -11.15 -1.35 10.82
N GLN A 17 -11.26 -1.99 11.97
CA GLN A 17 -10.11 -2.58 12.67
C GLN A 17 -9.41 -3.63 11.81
N GLU A 18 -10.15 -4.51 11.15
CA GLU A 18 -9.58 -5.54 10.27
C GLU A 18 -8.95 -4.94 9.01
N LEU A 19 -9.56 -3.91 8.42
CA LEU A 19 -8.98 -3.18 7.28
C LEU A 19 -7.67 -2.48 7.67
N LEU A 20 -7.62 -1.83 8.82
CA LEU A 20 -6.39 -1.21 9.33
C LEU A 20 -5.28 -2.25 9.55
N ALA A 21 -5.62 -3.41 10.13
CA ALA A 21 -4.69 -4.51 10.31
C ALA A 21 -4.16 -5.07 8.98
N LEU A 22 -5.03 -5.15 7.95
CA LEU A 22 -4.62 -5.57 6.60
C LEU A 22 -3.68 -4.55 5.94
N LEU A 23 -3.97 -3.25 6.07
CA LEU A 23 -3.13 -2.17 5.52
C LEU A 23 -1.76 -2.11 6.19
N GLU A 24 -1.67 -2.37 7.49
CA GLU A 24 -0.41 -2.46 8.22
C GLU A 24 0.38 -3.70 7.79
N GLY A 25 -0.29 -4.79 7.47
CA GLY A 25 0.29 -6.05 7.06
C GLY A 25 0.82 -6.88 8.24
N GLY A 26 1.50 -7.99 7.93
CA GLY A 26 2.17 -8.82 8.95
C GLY A 26 1.30 -9.88 9.64
N ASN A 27 0.01 -9.94 9.35
CA ASN A 27 -0.89 -10.93 9.95
C ASN A 27 -0.58 -12.36 9.48
N ALA A 28 -0.35 -12.54 8.17
CA ALA A 28 -0.13 -13.84 7.54
C ALA A 28 1.21 -13.95 6.82
N HIS A 29 1.90 -12.84 6.58
CA HIS A 29 3.16 -12.78 5.85
C HIS A 29 4.04 -11.63 6.37
N ALA A 30 5.29 -11.54 5.90
CA ALA A 30 6.18 -10.44 6.26
C ALA A 30 5.64 -9.10 5.77
N THR A 31 5.89 -8.04 6.53
CA THR A 31 5.46 -6.68 6.18
C THR A 31 6.31 -6.07 5.05
N PHE A 32 5.80 -5.00 4.43
CA PHE A 32 6.57 -4.19 3.49
C PHE A 32 7.86 -3.67 4.13
N GLU A 33 7.81 -3.20 5.37
CA GLU A 33 8.97 -2.73 6.12
C GLU A 33 10.05 -3.83 6.23
N ALA A 34 9.65 -5.06 6.52
CA ALA A 34 10.58 -6.19 6.55
C ALA A 34 11.18 -6.47 5.17
N ALA A 35 10.38 -6.33 4.10
CA ALA A 35 10.83 -6.55 2.72
C ALA A 35 11.86 -5.52 2.26
N VAL A 36 11.77 -4.24 2.70
CA VAL A 36 12.71 -3.17 2.29
C VAL A 36 13.84 -2.93 3.30
N LYS A 37 13.69 -3.39 4.55
CA LYS A 37 14.68 -3.17 5.61
C LYS A 37 16.07 -3.71 5.20
N ASP A 38 17.10 -2.87 5.35
CA ASP A 38 18.49 -3.21 5.05
C ASP A 38 18.67 -3.81 3.64
N PHE A 39 17.86 -3.36 2.67
CA PHE A 39 18.00 -3.81 1.28
C PHE A 39 19.31 -3.23 0.70
N PRO A 40 20.27 -4.08 0.27
CA PRO A 40 21.57 -3.61 -0.17
C PRO A 40 21.45 -2.64 -1.36
N ALA A 41 22.04 -1.44 -1.24
CA ALA A 41 21.92 -0.38 -2.26
C ALA A 41 22.29 -0.87 -3.67
N LYS A 42 23.36 -1.66 -3.78
CA LYS A 42 23.85 -2.20 -5.06
C LYS A 42 22.89 -3.20 -5.74
N LEU A 43 21.90 -3.74 -5.00
CA LEU A 43 20.95 -4.73 -5.52
C LEU A 43 19.58 -4.14 -5.83
N ARG A 44 19.30 -2.87 -5.50
CA ARG A 44 17.98 -2.26 -5.67
C ARG A 44 17.57 -2.10 -7.13
N GLY A 45 18.56 -1.99 -8.03
CA GLY A 45 18.34 -1.89 -9.47
C GLY A 45 18.56 -3.21 -10.24
N GLU A 46 18.96 -4.26 -9.54
CA GLU A 46 19.18 -5.56 -10.19
C GLU A 46 17.84 -6.24 -10.50
N VAL A 47 17.71 -6.75 -11.72
CA VAL A 47 16.57 -7.54 -12.17
C VAL A 47 16.98 -9.01 -12.21
N PRO A 48 16.52 -9.87 -11.29
CA PRO A 48 16.85 -11.28 -11.31
C PRO A 48 16.29 -11.97 -12.57
N GLU A 49 16.98 -13.00 -13.03
CA GLU A 49 16.50 -13.82 -14.14
C GLU A 49 15.09 -14.36 -13.85
N GLY A 50 14.18 -14.20 -14.81
CA GLY A 50 12.78 -14.64 -14.70
C GLY A 50 11.84 -13.65 -14.02
N LEU A 51 12.32 -12.50 -13.55
CA LEU A 51 11.46 -11.41 -13.06
C LEU A 51 11.50 -10.22 -14.02
N PRO A 52 10.39 -9.48 -14.18
CA PRO A 52 10.32 -8.35 -15.10
C PRO A 52 10.81 -7.02 -14.50
N TYR A 53 10.96 -6.92 -13.18
CA TYR A 53 11.22 -5.68 -12.47
C TYR A 53 12.34 -5.81 -11.44
N SER A 54 13.00 -4.67 -11.16
CA SER A 54 13.90 -4.50 -10.03
C SER A 54 13.14 -4.17 -8.73
N ALA A 55 13.84 -4.21 -7.59
CA ALA A 55 13.25 -3.78 -6.31
C ALA A 55 12.84 -2.30 -6.33
N TRP A 56 13.63 -1.43 -6.98
CA TRP A 56 13.30 -0.03 -7.15
C TRP A 56 12.00 0.18 -7.92
N GLN A 57 11.84 -0.52 -9.03
CA GLN A 57 10.64 -0.42 -9.85
C GLN A 57 9.39 -0.85 -9.09
N ILE A 58 9.48 -1.93 -8.30
CA ILE A 58 8.35 -2.38 -7.47
C ILE A 58 8.03 -1.35 -6.36
N VAL A 59 9.04 -0.78 -5.69
CA VAL A 59 8.82 0.24 -4.63
C VAL A 59 8.18 1.50 -5.21
N GLU A 60 8.66 1.99 -6.37
CA GLU A 60 8.05 3.14 -7.04
C GLU A 60 6.63 2.85 -7.52
N HIS A 61 6.38 1.65 -8.04
CA HIS A 61 5.03 1.23 -8.42
C HIS A 61 4.07 1.25 -7.23
N LEU A 62 4.49 0.71 -6.09
CA LEU A 62 3.71 0.78 -4.84
C LEU A 62 3.42 2.22 -4.41
N ARG A 63 4.43 3.10 -4.47
CA ARG A 63 4.29 4.51 -4.13
C ARG A 63 3.30 5.23 -5.04
N ILE A 64 3.45 5.05 -6.35
CA ILE A 64 2.59 5.70 -7.35
C ILE A 64 1.15 5.21 -7.22
N THR A 65 0.95 3.89 -7.18
CA THR A 65 -0.38 3.29 -7.10
C THR A 65 -1.11 3.68 -5.81
N GLN A 66 -0.42 3.64 -4.67
CA GLN A 66 -1.04 4.01 -3.40
C GLN A 66 -1.38 5.49 -3.33
N ARG A 67 -0.54 6.38 -3.89
CA ARG A 67 -0.82 7.80 -4.03
C ARG A 67 -2.04 8.04 -4.91
N ASP A 68 -2.13 7.40 -6.06
CA ASP A 68 -3.24 7.51 -6.99
C ASP A 68 -4.57 7.11 -6.33
N ILE A 69 -4.59 5.96 -5.63
CA ILE A 69 -5.78 5.50 -4.90
C ILE A 69 -6.16 6.48 -3.78
N LEU A 70 -5.18 7.02 -3.03
CA LEU A 70 -5.42 8.01 -1.98
C LEU A 70 -6.03 9.30 -2.55
N GLU A 71 -5.46 9.85 -3.63
CA GLU A 71 -5.93 11.07 -4.28
C GLU A 71 -7.33 10.89 -4.88
N PHE A 72 -7.60 9.73 -5.48
CA PHE A 72 -8.94 9.35 -5.92
C PHE A 72 -9.93 9.30 -4.74
N THR A 73 -9.54 8.68 -3.64
CA THR A 73 -10.39 8.52 -2.44
C THR A 73 -10.71 9.86 -1.77
N ASP A 74 -9.72 10.77 -1.67
CA ASP A 74 -9.88 12.08 -1.02
C ASP A 74 -10.26 13.21 -2.00
N ASN A 75 -10.93 12.89 -3.08
CA ASN A 75 -11.29 13.85 -4.13
C ASN A 75 -12.53 14.71 -3.82
N LYS A 76 -12.86 14.96 -2.55
CA LYS A 76 -14.04 15.75 -2.14
C LYS A 76 -14.04 17.19 -2.67
N ALA A 77 -12.86 17.77 -2.83
CA ALA A 77 -12.70 19.13 -3.38
C ALA A 77 -12.63 19.16 -4.91
N GLY A 78 -12.59 18.01 -5.56
CA GLY A 78 -12.26 17.87 -6.98
C GLY A 78 -10.78 18.08 -7.25
N GLY A 79 -10.32 17.68 -8.43
CA GLY A 79 -8.93 17.88 -8.84
C GLY A 79 -8.14 16.60 -9.07
N TYR A 80 -8.66 15.44 -8.65
CA TYR A 80 -8.08 14.16 -9.03
C TYR A 80 -7.98 14.06 -10.56
N ARG A 81 -6.85 13.55 -11.02
CA ARG A 81 -6.60 13.30 -12.44
C ARG A 81 -6.09 11.88 -12.60
N GLU A 82 -6.87 11.08 -13.29
CA GLU A 82 -6.46 9.73 -13.65
C GLU A 82 -5.15 9.74 -14.43
N ILE A 83 -4.23 8.90 -14.02
CA ILE A 83 -2.97 8.65 -14.71
C ILE A 83 -3.11 7.45 -15.65
N LYS A 84 -2.29 7.40 -16.70
CA LYS A 84 -2.45 6.44 -17.79
C LYS A 84 -1.90 5.06 -17.41
N TRP A 85 -2.78 4.06 -17.33
CA TRP A 85 -2.38 2.67 -17.16
C TRP A 85 -1.85 2.06 -18.46
N PRO A 86 -0.76 1.25 -18.43
CA PRO A 86 0.15 1.03 -17.29
C PRO A 86 1.32 2.01 -17.25
N ASP A 87 1.43 2.91 -18.25
CA ASP A 87 2.64 3.68 -18.57
C ASP A 87 3.10 4.60 -17.43
N ASP A 88 2.15 5.23 -16.71
CA ASP A 88 2.45 6.20 -15.65
C ASP A 88 2.61 5.53 -14.27
N TYR A 89 2.30 4.22 -14.16
CA TYR A 89 2.39 3.48 -12.89
C TYR A 89 3.75 2.83 -12.65
N TRP A 90 4.63 2.81 -13.66
CA TRP A 90 5.93 2.17 -13.59
C TRP A 90 7.06 3.10 -13.97
N THR A 91 8.06 3.25 -13.10
CA THR A 91 9.29 3.94 -13.49
C THR A 91 10.07 3.13 -14.52
N LYS A 92 10.64 3.82 -15.51
CA LYS A 92 11.48 3.19 -16.54
C LYS A 92 12.90 2.91 -16.04
N ASP A 93 13.34 3.65 -15.02
CA ASP A 93 14.66 3.51 -14.45
C ASP A 93 14.72 2.26 -13.55
N PRO A 94 15.61 1.30 -13.82
CA PRO A 94 15.68 0.08 -13.01
C PRO A 94 16.26 0.32 -11.61
N ALA A 95 17.05 1.39 -11.40
CA ALA A 95 17.72 1.70 -10.15
C ALA A 95 17.29 3.06 -9.60
N PRO A 96 17.29 3.24 -8.26
CA PRO A 96 17.04 4.55 -7.67
C PRO A 96 18.16 5.52 -8.06
N PRO A 97 17.84 6.78 -8.41
CA PRO A 97 18.86 7.78 -8.78
C PRO A 97 19.78 8.15 -7.62
N SER A 98 19.37 7.86 -6.38
CA SER A 98 20.17 8.09 -5.17
C SER A 98 19.64 7.29 -3.99
N GLU A 99 20.43 7.19 -2.91
CA GLU A 99 19.96 6.67 -1.61
C GLU A 99 18.76 7.48 -1.09
N ALA A 100 18.84 8.81 -1.22
CA ALA A 100 17.75 9.68 -0.78
C ALA A 100 16.44 9.45 -1.53
N ALA A 101 16.48 9.05 -2.80
CA ALA A 101 15.30 8.70 -3.59
C ALA A 101 14.63 7.41 -3.08
N TRP A 102 15.42 6.37 -2.79
CA TRP A 102 14.93 5.13 -2.19
C TRP A 102 14.24 5.38 -0.86
N GLU A 103 14.91 6.11 0.05
CA GLU A 103 14.35 6.46 1.35
C GLU A 103 13.10 7.35 1.24
N HIS A 104 13.09 8.25 0.25
CA HIS A 104 11.92 9.09 -0.02
C HIS A 104 10.71 8.26 -0.43
N ALA A 105 10.88 7.34 -1.39
CA ALA A 105 9.79 6.48 -1.85
C ALA A 105 9.16 5.67 -0.69
N ILE A 106 9.99 5.09 0.16
CA ILE A 106 9.52 4.35 1.34
C ILE A 106 8.76 5.27 2.32
N ARG A 107 9.28 6.50 2.58
CA ARG A 107 8.58 7.47 3.45
C ARG A 107 7.23 7.89 2.90
N GLU A 108 7.14 8.12 1.58
CA GLU A 108 5.86 8.48 0.93
C GLU A 108 4.83 7.35 1.05
N ILE A 109 5.23 6.08 0.82
CA ILE A 109 4.33 4.93 1.03
C ILE A 109 3.78 4.91 2.45
N HIS A 110 4.60 5.15 3.46
CA HIS A 110 4.15 5.21 4.85
C HIS A 110 3.24 6.41 5.13
N ALA A 111 3.57 7.58 4.58
CA ALA A 111 2.78 8.79 4.77
C ALA A 111 1.37 8.64 4.16
N ASP A 112 1.29 8.13 2.94
CA ASP A 112 0.04 7.91 2.24
C ASP A 112 -0.83 6.85 2.92
N ARG A 113 -0.23 5.76 3.40
CA ARG A 113 -0.94 4.76 4.20
C ARG A 113 -1.58 5.41 5.44
N LYS A 114 -0.83 6.23 6.18
CA LYS A 114 -1.37 6.93 7.37
C LYS A 114 -2.51 7.88 7.04
N LEU A 115 -2.43 8.58 5.91
CA LEU A 115 -3.52 9.45 5.45
C LEU A 115 -4.76 8.63 5.11
N PHE A 116 -4.59 7.50 4.41
CA PHE A 116 -5.69 6.61 4.08
C PHE A 116 -6.32 5.97 5.33
N GLU A 117 -5.51 5.52 6.29
CA GLU A 117 -5.98 5.01 7.59
C GLU A 117 -6.80 6.06 8.36
N LYS A 118 -6.41 7.34 8.27
CA LYS A 118 -7.16 8.43 8.87
C LYS A 118 -8.55 8.55 8.23
N ILE A 119 -8.65 8.51 6.91
CA ILE A 119 -9.94 8.55 6.18
C ILE A 119 -10.84 7.40 6.65
N LEU A 120 -10.29 6.18 6.76
CA LEU A 120 -11.03 5.02 7.27
C LEU A 120 -11.54 5.22 8.70
N LYS A 121 -10.70 5.72 9.60
CA LYS A 121 -11.07 5.96 11.01
C LYS A 121 -12.16 7.01 11.17
N GLU A 122 -12.19 8.00 10.28
CA GLU A 122 -13.16 9.10 10.29
C GLU A 122 -14.44 8.76 9.51
N SER A 123 -14.53 7.59 8.84
CA SER A 123 -15.68 7.19 8.06
C SER A 123 -16.88 6.76 8.93
N ASP A 124 -18.09 6.99 8.43
CA ASP A 124 -19.32 6.41 8.94
C ASP A 124 -19.77 5.24 8.03
N ASP A 125 -20.87 4.57 8.37
CA ASP A 125 -21.40 3.44 7.60
C ASP A 125 -21.67 3.82 6.15
N LYS A 126 -22.21 5.03 5.95
CA LYS A 126 -22.57 5.55 4.64
C LYS A 126 -21.34 5.80 3.79
N SER A 127 -20.38 6.58 4.29
CA SER A 127 -19.15 6.92 3.58
C SER A 127 -18.25 5.72 3.32
N LEU A 128 -18.35 4.67 4.15
CA LEU A 128 -17.61 3.43 3.94
C LEU A 128 -18.13 2.62 2.74
N THR A 129 -19.45 2.60 2.52
CA THR A 129 -20.11 1.67 1.61
C THR A 129 -20.79 2.30 0.40
N GLU A 130 -21.11 3.60 0.45
CA GLU A 130 -21.69 4.27 -0.72
C GLU A 130 -20.62 4.57 -1.78
N PRO A 131 -20.96 4.47 -3.06
CA PRO A 131 -20.08 4.85 -4.15
C PRO A 131 -19.65 6.32 -4.06
N PHE A 132 -18.40 6.60 -4.37
CA PHE A 132 -17.94 7.97 -4.53
C PHE A 132 -18.70 8.67 -5.68
N PRO A 133 -19.13 9.93 -5.50
CA PRO A 133 -19.90 10.65 -6.52
C PRO A 133 -19.09 10.99 -7.77
N TRP A 134 -17.77 10.82 -7.74
CA TRP A 134 -16.83 11.04 -8.85
C TRP A 134 -16.29 9.75 -9.46
N GLY A 135 -16.72 8.57 -9.00
CA GLY A 135 -16.28 7.27 -9.47
C GLY A 135 -17.39 6.51 -10.20
N ASP A 136 -17.03 5.34 -10.72
CA ASP A 136 -17.91 4.41 -11.43
C ASP A 136 -18.38 3.26 -10.52
N GLY A 137 -18.72 3.59 -9.27
CA GLY A 137 -19.19 2.61 -8.28
C GLY A 137 -18.15 2.23 -7.23
N GLN A 138 -16.96 2.81 -7.23
CA GLN A 138 -15.95 2.59 -6.21
C GLN A 138 -16.41 3.15 -4.86
N THR A 139 -16.11 2.41 -3.79
CA THR A 139 -16.41 2.78 -2.40
C THR A 139 -15.13 2.85 -1.59
N LEU A 140 -15.15 3.52 -0.43
CA LEU A 140 -14.01 3.55 0.48
C LEU A 140 -13.59 2.14 0.93
N LEU A 141 -14.55 1.26 1.18
CA LEU A 141 -14.29 -0.15 1.50
C LEU A 141 -13.52 -0.86 0.37
N ARG A 142 -13.96 -0.66 -0.87
CA ARG A 142 -13.30 -1.24 -2.04
C ARG A 142 -11.87 -0.75 -2.19
N GLU A 143 -11.62 0.56 -2.00
CA GLU A 143 -10.27 1.12 -2.11
C GLU A 143 -9.33 0.62 -0.99
N ALA A 144 -9.85 0.45 0.24
CA ALA A 144 -9.08 -0.14 1.33
C ALA A 144 -8.64 -1.58 1.03
N LEU A 145 -9.56 -2.40 0.50
CA LEU A 145 -9.25 -3.77 0.09
C LEU A 145 -8.27 -3.81 -1.07
N LEU A 146 -8.42 -2.89 -2.04
CA LEU A 146 -7.52 -2.79 -3.20
C LEU A 146 -6.09 -2.47 -2.77
N ILE A 147 -5.88 -1.48 -1.89
CA ILE A 147 -4.53 -1.15 -1.37
C ILE A 147 -3.94 -2.35 -0.63
N ALA A 148 -4.72 -3.00 0.24
CA ALA A 148 -4.24 -4.14 1.02
C ALA A 148 -3.81 -5.31 0.14
N ASP A 149 -4.63 -5.67 -0.85
CA ASP A 149 -4.36 -6.76 -1.81
C ASP A 149 -3.13 -6.44 -2.67
N HIS A 150 -3.11 -5.27 -3.29
CA HIS A 150 -2.02 -4.82 -4.15
C HIS A 150 -0.67 -4.74 -3.41
N ASN A 151 -0.68 -4.15 -2.20
CA ASN A 151 0.55 -4.05 -1.41
C ASN A 151 1.03 -5.42 -0.92
N SER A 152 0.13 -6.34 -0.58
CA SER A 152 0.46 -7.72 -0.21
C SER A 152 1.12 -8.46 -1.36
N TYR A 153 0.56 -8.35 -2.57
CA TYR A 153 1.08 -8.97 -3.78
C TYR A 153 2.52 -8.51 -4.05
N HIS A 154 2.76 -7.20 -4.14
CA HIS A 154 4.08 -6.65 -4.44
C HIS A 154 5.09 -6.79 -3.29
N THR A 155 4.64 -6.84 -2.04
CA THR A 155 5.50 -7.22 -0.90
C THR A 155 6.01 -8.64 -1.07
N GLY A 156 5.15 -9.56 -1.50
CA GLY A 156 5.55 -10.93 -1.82
C GLY A 156 6.59 -10.99 -2.94
N GLU A 157 6.40 -10.22 -4.01
CA GLU A 157 7.39 -10.11 -5.11
C GLU A 157 8.73 -9.56 -4.63
N LEU A 158 8.77 -8.50 -3.80
CA LEU A 158 9.98 -7.96 -3.20
C LEU A 158 10.74 -9.02 -2.39
N ILE A 159 10.03 -9.85 -1.62
CA ILE A 159 10.65 -10.92 -0.83
C ILE A 159 11.23 -12.00 -1.73
N VAL A 160 10.51 -12.41 -2.78
CA VAL A 160 11.00 -13.38 -3.77
C VAL A 160 12.25 -12.83 -4.46
N LEU A 161 12.19 -11.57 -4.92
CA LEU A 161 13.31 -10.87 -5.55
C LEU A 161 14.55 -10.86 -4.63
N ARG A 162 14.37 -10.49 -3.36
CA ARG A 162 15.47 -10.49 -2.37
C ARG A 162 16.07 -11.86 -2.16
N ARG A 163 15.26 -12.93 -2.18
CA ARG A 163 15.75 -14.33 -2.07
C ARG A 163 16.58 -14.70 -3.26
N LEU A 164 16.13 -14.38 -4.48
CA LEU A 164 16.86 -14.65 -5.73
C LEU A 164 18.20 -13.91 -5.76
N LEU A 165 18.26 -12.69 -5.25
CA LEU A 165 19.49 -11.90 -5.12
C LEU A 165 20.37 -12.29 -3.92
N GLY A 166 19.98 -13.30 -3.13
CA GLY A 166 20.73 -13.72 -1.93
C GLY A 166 20.73 -12.68 -0.79
N ALA A 167 19.80 -11.71 -0.81
CA ALA A 167 19.73 -10.59 0.14
C ALA A 167 18.67 -10.76 1.23
N TRP A 168 17.89 -11.83 1.22
CA TRP A 168 16.92 -12.15 2.27
C TRP A 168 17.59 -13.01 3.33
N LYS A 169 17.77 -12.45 4.54
CA LYS A 169 18.23 -13.22 5.71
C LYS A 169 17.00 -13.79 6.43
N LYS A 170 17.08 -15.05 6.77
CA LYS A 170 16.09 -15.72 7.63
C LYS A 170 16.17 -15.17 9.05
#